data_4707ee96bf74f1d76d4d829f230a0049
#
_entry.id   4707ee96bf74f1d76d4d829f230a0049
#
_cell.length_a   1.000
_cell.length_b   1.000
_cell.length_c   1.000
_cell.angle_alpha   90.00
_cell.angle_beta   90.00
_cell.angle_gamma   90.00
#
_symmetry.space_group_name_H-M   'P 1'
#
loop_
_entity.id
_entity.type
_entity.pdbx_description
1 polymer ?
#
loop_
_entity_poly.entity_id
_entity_poly.type
_entity_poly.pdbx_seq_one_letter_code
_entity_poly.pdbx_strand_id
1 'polypeptide(L)'
;IHEDPKEDKLRRFFEFITNFGYIVKGTANDVHPRALQEIIEEVQGKPEEMVISTVMLRSMQQAKYDPESLGHFGLSTEFYTHFTSPIRRYPDTIVHRLIRTYLIEGKLDETTREKWNARLPEIAQHSSKMERRAVDAERETDELKKAEYMEDKIGEEYDGIISSVTNFGMFVELPNTIEGLVHVSYLTDDYYRFDERHFAM
;
A
#
# COMPACT_ATOMS: atom_id res chain seq x y z
N ILE A 1 1.05 -0.44 13.42
CA ILE A 1 -0.41 -0.37 13.25
C ILE A 1 -0.77 -0.21 11.79
N HIS A 2 -1.98 -0.63 11.41
CA HIS A 2 -2.60 -0.36 10.14
C HIS A 2 -4.01 0.11 10.42
N GLU A 3 -4.21 1.42 10.32
CA GLU A 3 -5.48 2.08 10.63
C GLU A 3 -6.55 1.68 9.61
N ASP A 4 -7.81 1.82 10.01
CA ASP A 4 -8.95 1.62 9.12
C ASP A 4 -8.86 2.55 7.91
N PRO A 5 -9.28 2.09 6.73
CA PRO A 5 -9.33 2.93 5.53
C PRO A 5 -10.25 4.14 5.75
N LYS A 6 -9.94 5.25 5.10
CA LYS A 6 -10.79 6.44 5.15
C LYS A 6 -12.12 6.17 4.43
N GLU A 7 -13.23 6.61 5.06
CA GLU A 7 -14.58 6.43 4.53
C GLU A 7 -14.75 6.93 3.08
N ASP A 8 -14.19 8.12 2.78
CA ASP A 8 -14.28 8.71 1.44
C ASP A 8 -13.57 7.88 0.37
N LYS A 9 -12.41 7.28 0.71
CA LYS A 9 -11.68 6.39 -0.19
C LYS A 9 -12.40 5.06 -0.40
N LEU A 10 -12.95 4.47 0.67
CA LEU A 10 -13.72 3.24 0.56
C LEU A 10 -15.02 3.45 -0.23
N ARG A 11 -15.69 4.60 -0.05
CA ARG A 11 -16.90 4.92 -0.82
C ARG A 11 -16.59 4.97 -2.31
N ARG A 12 -15.51 5.65 -2.73
CA ARG A 12 -15.07 5.69 -4.12
C ARG A 12 -14.71 4.30 -4.64
N PHE A 13 -14.04 3.49 -3.83
CA PHE A 13 -13.74 2.12 -4.19
C PHE A 13 -15.02 1.27 -4.39
N PHE A 14 -16.01 1.39 -3.52
CA PHE A 14 -17.28 0.67 -3.65
C PHE A 14 -18.07 1.11 -4.89
N GLU A 15 -18.11 2.42 -5.17
CA GLU A 15 -18.69 2.96 -6.41
C GLU A 15 -17.97 2.40 -7.64
N PHE A 16 -16.64 2.35 -7.61
CA PHE A 16 -15.84 1.80 -8.70
C PHE A 16 -16.14 0.33 -8.99
N ILE A 17 -16.12 -0.55 -7.98
CA ILE A 17 -16.34 -1.98 -8.20
C ILE A 17 -17.79 -2.34 -8.57
N THR A 18 -18.75 -1.46 -8.22
CA THR A 18 -20.15 -1.62 -8.64
C THR A 18 -20.28 -1.58 -10.16
N ASN A 19 -19.42 -0.86 -10.89
CA ASN A 19 -19.39 -0.83 -12.35
C ASN A 19 -19.04 -2.21 -12.96
N PHE A 20 -18.34 -3.05 -12.20
CA PHE A 20 -18.02 -4.44 -12.59
C PHE A 20 -19.04 -5.45 -12.07
N GLY A 21 -20.08 -5.00 -11.37
CA GLY A 21 -21.15 -5.86 -10.83
C GLY A 21 -20.85 -6.42 -9.44
N TYR A 22 -19.77 -5.96 -8.77
CA TYR A 22 -19.43 -6.41 -7.41
C TYR A 22 -20.09 -5.53 -6.36
N ILE A 23 -20.53 -6.15 -5.27
CA ILE A 23 -21.18 -5.46 -4.14
C ILE A 23 -20.49 -5.87 -2.84
N VAL A 24 -19.96 -4.88 -2.10
CA VAL A 24 -19.40 -5.12 -0.77
C VAL A 24 -20.51 -5.20 0.25
N LYS A 25 -20.45 -6.19 1.13
CA LYS A 25 -21.33 -6.29 2.30
C LYS A 25 -20.85 -5.32 3.37
N GLY A 26 -21.67 -4.35 3.73
CA GLY A 26 -21.36 -3.34 4.74
C GLY A 26 -21.43 -1.92 4.18
N THR A 27 -21.02 -0.97 5.01
CA THR A 27 -20.98 0.45 4.67
C THR A 27 -19.53 0.94 4.70
N ALA A 28 -19.21 2.01 3.99
CA ALA A 28 -17.84 2.53 3.90
C ALA A 28 -17.24 3.00 5.24
N ASN A 29 -18.09 3.28 6.24
CA ASN A 29 -17.69 3.69 7.58
C ASN A 29 -17.64 2.54 8.60
N ASP A 30 -18.03 1.32 8.21
CA ASP A 30 -18.01 0.12 9.07
C ASP A 30 -17.78 -1.13 8.21
N VAL A 31 -16.65 -1.15 7.49
CA VAL A 31 -16.27 -2.29 6.66
C VAL A 31 -15.32 -3.21 7.43
N HIS A 32 -15.71 -4.47 7.55
CA HIS A 32 -14.83 -5.48 8.10
C HIS A 32 -13.79 -5.91 7.05
N PRO A 33 -12.50 -6.11 7.41
CA PRO A 33 -11.44 -6.54 6.46
C PRO A 33 -11.81 -7.76 5.62
N ARG A 34 -12.58 -8.69 6.20
CA ARG A 34 -13.05 -9.89 5.52
C ARG A 34 -13.95 -9.59 4.31
N ALA A 35 -14.74 -8.52 4.35
CA ALA A 35 -15.60 -8.14 3.22
C ALA A 35 -14.76 -7.71 2.01
N LEU A 36 -13.61 -7.08 2.23
CA LEU A 36 -12.65 -6.73 1.18
C LEU A 36 -11.89 -7.96 0.68
N GLN A 37 -11.56 -8.88 1.58
CA GLN A 37 -10.94 -10.16 1.21
C GLN A 37 -11.88 -10.98 0.30
N GLU A 38 -13.19 -11.05 0.61
CA GLU A 38 -14.19 -11.74 -0.22
C GLU A 38 -14.21 -11.18 -1.65
N ILE A 39 -14.03 -9.86 -1.83
CA ILE A 39 -13.94 -9.25 -3.17
C ILE A 39 -12.66 -9.72 -3.90
N ILE A 40 -11.50 -9.73 -3.23
CA ILE A 40 -10.25 -10.21 -3.85
C ILE A 40 -10.38 -11.68 -4.28
N GLU A 41 -10.97 -12.53 -3.43
CA GLU A 41 -11.22 -13.93 -3.75
C GLU A 41 -12.20 -14.09 -4.93
N GLU A 42 -13.23 -13.22 -5.00
CA GLU A 42 -14.22 -13.25 -6.08
C GLU A 42 -13.66 -12.81 -7.44
N VAL A 43 -12.73 -11.84 -7.46
CA VAL A 43 -12.14 -11.34 -8.71
C VAL A 43 -10.94 -12.16 -9.19
N GLN A 44 -10.44 -13.08 -8.37
CA GLN A 44 -9.26 -13.88 -8.67
C GLN A 44 -9.41 -14.65 -10.00
N GLY A 45 -8.43 -14.51 -10.89
CA GLY A 45 -8.40 -15.13 -12.21
C GLY A 45 -9.28 -14.45 -13.27
N LYS A 46 -9.94 -13.32 -12.92
CA LYS A 46 -10.76 -12.56 -13.87
C LYS A 46 -9.96 -11.39 -14.49
N PRO A 47 -10.35 -10.88 -15.67
CA PRO A 47 -9.65 -9.79 -16.34
C PRO A 47 -9.50 -8.51 -15.49
N GLU A 48 -10.48 -8.22 -14.62
CA GLU A 48 -10.54 -7.06 -13.75
C GLU A 48 -9.76 -7.22 -12.43
N GLU A 49 -9.19 -8.39 -12.12
CA GLU A 49 -8.48 -8.68 -10.87
C GLU A 49 -7.41 -7.62 -10.56
N MET A 50 -6.56 -7.33 -11.53
CA MET A 50 -5.44 -6.41 -11.34
C MET A 50 -5.90 -5.00 -11.03
N VAL A 51 -6.88 -4.48 -11.77
CA VAL A 51 -7.35 -3.11 -11.57
C VAL A 51 -8.12 -2.97 -10.26
N ILE A 52 -8.98 -3.93 -9.90
CA ILE A 52 -9.72 -3.93 -8.63
C ILE A 52 -8.76 -4.02 -7.44
N SER A 53 -7.77 -4.92 -7.50
CA SER A 53 -6.75 -5.07 -6.46
C SER A 53 -5.92 -3.79 -6.27
N THR A 54 -5.53 -3.14 -7.37
CA THR A 54 -4.77 -1.88 -7.35
C THR A 54 -5.59 -0.75 -6.73
N VAL A 55 -6.84 -0.57 -7.13
CA VAL A 55 -7.71 0.50 -6.59
C VAL A 55 -8.04 0.23 -5.12
N MET A 56 -8.26 -1.03 -4.73
CA MET A 56 -8.44 -1.42 -3.33
C MET A 56 -7.19 -1.05 -2.51
N LEU A 57 -6.00 -1.44 -2.96
CA LEU A 57 -4.75 -1.13 -2.25
C LEU A 57 -4.55 0.38 -2.07
N ARG A 58 -4.86 1.19 -3.08
CA ARG A 58 -4.80 2.67 -3.00
C ARG A 58 -5.83 3.27 -2.05
N SER A 59 -6.92 2.56 -1.76
CA SER A 59 -7.93 2.99 -0.79
C SER A 59 -7.53 2.70 0.66
N MET A 60 -6.57 1.79 0.89
CA MET A 60 -6.08 1.45 2.22
C MET A 60 -5.20 2.57 2.81
N GLN A 61 -5.11 2.59 4.14
CA GLN A 61 -4.10 3.39 4.84
C GLN A 61 -2.73 2.71 4.73
N GLN A 62 -1.68 3.49 4.84
CA GLN A 62 -0.34 2.94 4.93
C GLN A 62 -0.05 2.51 6.37
N ALA A 63 0.47 1.30 6.56
CA ALA A 63 0.94 0.86 7.87
C ALA A 63 2.09 1.74 8.38
N LYS A 64 2.14 1.96 9.69
CA LYS A 64 3.18 2.76 10.36
C LYS A 64 3.51 2.17 11.72
N TYR A 65 4.68 2.50 12.26
CA TYR A 65 4.98 2.25 13.66
C TYR A 65 4.32 3.31 14.54
N ASP A 66 3.69 2.88 15.60
CA ASP A 66 3.03 3.73 16.58
C ASP A 66 3.12 3.10 17.97
N PRO A 67 3.34 3.88 19.05
CA PRO A 67 3.35 3.36 20.41
C PRO A 67 1.95 2.92 20.89
N GLU A 68 0.89 3.48 20.29
CA GLU A 68 -0.48 3.10 20.60
C GLU A 68 -0.94 1.93 19.74
N SER A 69 -1.54 0.92 20.37
CA SER A 69 -2.05 -0.25 19.68
C SER A 69 -3.46 0.04 19.14
N LEU A 70 -3.54 0.42 17.87
CA LEU A 70 -4.79 0.60 17.14
C LEU A 70 -5.15 -0.61 16.26
N GLY A 71 -4.48 -1.74 16.47
CA GLY A 71 -4.68 -2.94 15.68
C GLY A 71 -4.04 -2.90 14.30
N HIS A 72 -4.38 -3.87 13.48
CA HIS A 72 -3.89 -4.00 12.11
C HIS A 72 -5.03 -4.42 11.20
N PHE A 73 -5.64 -3.44 10.52
CA PHE A 73 -6.80 -3.66 9.64
C PHE A 73 -6.55 -4.76 8.60
N GLY A 74 -5.47 -4.67 7.84
CA GLY A 74 -5.18 -5.62 6.76
C GLY A 74 -4.93 -7.07 7.24
N LEU A 75 -4.58 -7.28 8.53
CA LEU A 75 -4.44 -8.60 9.15
C LEU A 75 -5.64 -8.98 10.01
N SER A 76 -6.61 -8.07 10.16
CA SER A 76 -7.78 -8.27 11.03
C SER A 76 -7.41 -8.70 12.45
N THR A 77 -6.38 -8.05 13.05
CA THR A 77 -5.88 -8.36 14.40
C THR A 77 -5.96 -7.13 15.28
N GLU A 78 -6.34 -7.34 16.53
CA GLU A 78 -6.38 -6.29 17.56
C GLU A 78 -4.97 -5.86 18.00
N PHE A 79 -4.04 -6.83 18.04
CA PHE A 79 -2.66 -6.60 18.44
C PHE A 79 -1.70 -7.13 17.39
N TYR A 80 -0.76 -6.31 16.98
CA TYR A 80 0.28 -6.70 16.05
C TYR A 80 1.56 -5.91 16.29
N THR A 81 2.70 -6.57 16.22
CA THR A 81 4.00 -5.89 16.24
C THR A 81 5.04 -6.68 15.46
N HIS A 82 5.97 -5.97 14.88
CA HIS A 82 7.19 -6.56 14.35
C HIS A 82 8.10 -7.01 15.48
N PHE A 83 8.63 -8.24 15.39
CA PHE A 83 9.43 -8.83 16.46
C PHE A 83 10.63 -9.66 15.97
N THR A 84 10.50 -10.28 14.78
CA THR A 84 11.36 -11.39 14.36
C THR A 84 12.61 -10.98 13.60
N SER A 85 12.81 -9.69 13.29
CA SER A 85 13.93 -9.22 12.46
C SER A 85 14.69 -8.03 13.08
N PRO A 86 15.22 -8.15 14.32
CA PRO A 86 15.87 -7.05 15.02
C PRO A 86 17.18 -6.57 14.38
N ILE A 87 17.78 -7.38 13.49
CA ILE A 87 19.01 -7.01 12.77
C ILE A 87 18.76 -5.88 11.78
N ARG A 88 17.61 -5.90 11.09
CA ARG A 88 17.26 -4.95 10.02
C ARG A 88 16.13 -4.00 10.35
N ARG A 89 15.37 -4.25 11.42
CA ARG A 89 14.26 -3.39 11.85
C ARG A 89 14.46 -2.93 13.29
N TYR A 90 14.70 -1.66 13.46
CA TYR A 90 14.91 -1.06 14.78
C TYR A 90 13.71 -1.22 15.74
N PRO A 91 12.44 -1.12 15.29
CA PRO A 91 11.30 -1.38 16.16
C PRO A 91 11.31 -2.77 16.80
N ASP A 92 11.75 -3.81 16.09
CA ASP A 92 11.90 -5.17 16.64
C ASP A 92 12.89 -5.15 17.82
N THR A 93 14.02 -4.45 17.67
CA THR A 93 15.01 -4.29 18.75
C THR A 93 14.40 -3.56 19.96
N ILE A 94 13.52 -2.57 19.72
CA ILE A 94 12.83 -1.87 20.80
C ILE A 94 11.87 -2.80 21.52
N VAL A 95 11.10 -3.61 20.81
CA VAL A 95 10.20 -4.61 21.41
C VAL A 95 10.99 -5.61 22.27
N HIS A 96 12.14 -6.11 21.79
CA HIS A 96 13.03 -6.97 22.59
C HIS A 96 13.51 -6.28 23.88
N ARG A 97 13.85 -5.00 23.82
CA ARG A 97 14.26 -4.23 25.01
C ARG A 97 13.10 -4.03 25.99
N LEU A 98 11.88 -3.78 25.48
CA LEU A 98 10.69 -3.65 26.32
C LEU A 98 10.35 -4.98 27.00
N ILE A 99 10.39 -6.11 26.28
CA ILE A 99 10.22 -7.44 26.84
C ILE A 99 11.24 -7.71 27.93
N ARG A 100 12.52 -7.44 27.70
CA ARG A 100 13.56 -7.58 28.70
C ARG A 100 13.28 -6.73 29.94
N THR A 101 12.96 -5.45 29.75
CA THR A 101 12.70 -4.52 30.85
C THR A 101 11.48 -4.92 31.67
N TYR A 102 10.35 -5.19 31.02
CA TYR A 102 9.08 -5.39 31.70
C TYR A 102 8.84 -6.84 32.14
N LEU A 103 9.20 -7.82 31.30
CA LEU A 103 8.89 -9.23 31.58
C LEU A 103 10.05 -9.96 32.23
N ILE A 104 11.29 -9.72 31.84
CA ILE A 104 12.46 -10.46 32.37
C ILE A 104 12.99 -9.80 33.64
N GLU A 105 13.20 -8.47 33.60
CA GLU A 105 13.74 -7.71 34.74
C GLU A 105 12.64 -7.26 35.72
N GLY A 106 11.36 -7.37 35.34
CA GLY A 106 10.21 -7.02 36.18
C GLY A 106 10.11 -5.56 36.58
N LYS A 107 10.67 -4.65 35.75
CA LYS A 107 10.68 -3.19 36.01
C LYS A 107 9.36 -2.57 35.59
N LEU A 108 8.35 -2.67 36.44
CA LEU A 108 6.99 -2.13 36.20
C LEU A 108 6.75 -0.80 36.94
N ASP A 109 7.80 -0.13 37.43
CA ASP A 109 7.70 1.15 38.13
C ASP A 109 7.31 2.29 37.17
N GLU A 110 6.69 3.34 37.74
CA GLU A 110 6.18 4.49 36.97
C GLU A 110 7.30 5.25 36.23
N THR A 111 8.48 5.39 36.88
CA THR A 111 9.63 6.07 36.26
C THR A 111 10.08 5.35 34.97
N THR A 112 10.08 4.03 34.97
CA THR A 112 10.41 3.22 33.78
C THR A 112 9.34 3.38 32.70
N ARG A 113 8.06 3.42 33.06
CA ARG A 113 6.95 3.67 32.12
C ARG A 113 7.03 5.06 31.50
N GLU A 114 7.17 6.09 32.31
CA GLU A 114 7.31 7.49 31.84
C GLU A 114 8.49 7.63 30.88
N LYS A 115 9.62 7.03 31.19
CA LYS A 115 10.82 7.04 30.32
C LYS A 115 10.53 6.45 28.95
N TRP A 116 9.85 5.31 28.88
CA TRP A 116 9.53 4.69 27.60
C TRP A 116 8.42 5.42 26.87
N ASN A 117 7.37 5.87 27.56
CA ASN A 117 6.28 6.67 26.98
C ASN A 117 6.79 7.97 26.34
N ALA A 118 7.79 8.60 26.94
CA ALA A 118 8.42 9.81 26.37
C ALA A 118 9.25 9.52 25.10
N ARG A 119 9.83 8.32 24.97
CA ARG A 119 10.74 7.98 23.86
C ARG A 119 10.09 7.26 22.70
N LEU A 120 9.07 6.45 22.96
CA LEU A 120 8.46 5.60 21.94
C LEU A 120 7.84 6.38 20.76
N PRO A 121 7.18 7.54 20.96
CA PRO A 121 6.63 8.30 19.84
C PRO A 121 7.69 8.74 18.82
N GLU A 122 8.82 9.27 19.30
CA GLU A 122 9.93 9.69 18.44
C GLU A 122 10.55 8.50 17.70
N ILE A 123 10.76 7.38 18.41
CA ILE A 123 11.30 6.14 17.83
C ILE A 123 10.36 5.61 16.73
N ALA A 124 9.06 5.57 16.98
CA ALA A 124 8.06 5.08 16.04
C ALA A 124 7.99 5.97 14.79
N GLN A 125 7.92 7.29 14.97
CA GLN A 125 7.91 8.25 13.88
C GLN A 125 9.17 8.18 13.02
N HIS A 126 10.34 8.15 13.66
CA HIS A 126 11.61 8.03 12.96
C HIS A 126 11.71 6.72 12.18
N SER A 127 11.33 5.60 12.80
CA SER A 127 11.35 4.28 12.14
C SER A 127 10.43 4.23 10.93
N SER A 128 9.22 4.78 11.01
CA SER A 128 8.29 4.86 9.90
C SER A 128 8.82 5.72 8.75
N LYS A 129 9.50 6.84 9.09
CA LYS A 129 10.14 7.70 8.09
C LYS A 129 11.30 7.00 7.38
N MET A 130 12.13 6.27 8.12
CA MET A 130 13.29 5.57 7.56
C MET A 130 12.88 4.37 6.72
N GLU A 131 11.84 3.64 7.12
CA GLU A 131 11.25 2.56 6.31
C GLU A 131 10.76 3.07 4.97
N ARG A 132 9.97 4.15 4.95
CA ARG A 132 9.52 4.76 3.68
C ARG A 132 10.68 5.19 2.81
N ARG A 133 11.68 5.85 3.39
CA ARG A 133 12.88 6.25 2.64
C ARG A 133 13.62 5.06 2.02
N ALA A 134 13.69 3.93 2.73
CA ALA A 134 14.31 2.72 2.21
C ALA A 134 13.51 2.13 1.04
N VAL A 135 12.18 2.05 1.17
CA VAL A 135 11.27 1.58 0.11
C VAL A 135 11.33 2.49 -1.12
N ASP A 136 11.33 3.83 -0.91
CA ASP A 136 11.44 4.78 -2.02
C ASP A 136 12.78 4.63 -2.76
N ALA A 137 13.90 4.48 -2.03
CA ALA A 137 15.22 4.27 -2.62
C ALA A 137 15.32 2.95 -3.39
N GLU A 138 14.70 1.87 -2.88
CA GLU A 138 14.61 0.58 -3.57
C GLU A 138 13.85 0.73 -4.88
N ARG A 139 12.65 1.35 -4.84
CA ARG A 139 11.82 1.58 -6.01
C ARG A 139 12.52 2.46 -7.06
N GLU A 140 13.10 3.59 -6.64
CA GLU A 140 13.85 4.46 -7.57
C GLU A 140 15.04 3.74 -8.21
N THR A 141 15.70 2.84 -7.48
CA THR A 141 16.78 2.02 -8.01
C THR A 141 16.27 1.03 -9.07
N ASP A 142 15.15 0.37 -8.80
CA ASP A 142 14.52 -0.56 -9.74
C ASP A 142 14.05 0.18 -11.00
N GLU A 143 13.41 1.35 -10.86
CA GLU A 143 12.99 2.20 -11.98
C GLU A 143 14.19 2.63 -12.84
N LEU A 144 15.29 3.03 -12.20
CA LEU A 144 16.53 3.35 -12.92
C LEU A 144 17.06 2.15 -13.70
N LYS A 145 17.09 0.97 -13.10
CA LYS A 145 17.56 -0.27 -13.77
C LYS A 145 16.64 -0.70 -14.91
N LYS A 146 15.33 -0.53 -14.76
CA LYS A 146 14.35 -0.75 -15.82
C LYS A 146 14.59 0.21 -16.99
N ALA A 147 14.84 1.49 -16.72
CA ALA A 147 15.15 2.48 -17.74
C ALA A 147 16.47 2.17 -18.48
N GLU A 148 17.55 1.84 -17.75
CA GLU A 148 18.83 1.39 -18.33
C GLU A 148 18.64 0.15 -19.23
N TYR A 149 17.82 -0.80 -18.80
CA TYR A 149 17.53 -2.01 -19.60
C TYR A 149 16.81 -1.69 -20.91
N MET A 150 16.00 -0.63 -20.94
CA MET A 150 15.23 -0.23 -22.13
C MET A 150 16.00 0.73 -23.06
N GLU A 151 17.16 1.25 -22.64
CA GLU A 151 17.90 2.27 -23.39
C GLU A 151 18.31 1.79 -24.79
N ASP A 152 18.74 0.55 -24.94
CA ASP A 152 19.15 -0.04 -26.22
C ASP A 152 17.99 -0.67 -27.02
N LYS A 153 16.75 -0.57 -26.53
CA LYS A 153 15.52 -1.12 -27.13
C LYS A 153 14.61 -0.06 -27.74
N ILE A 154 15.13 1.14 -27.88
CA ILE A 154 14.36 2.25 -28.48
C ILE A 154 14.01 1.91 -29.93
N GLY A 155 12.71 1.97 -30.26
CA GLY A 155 12.19 1.65 -31.59
C GLY A 155 11.68 0.21 -31.74
N GLU A 156 11.80 -0.61 -30.70
CA GLU A 156 11.17 -1.94 -30.66
C GLU A 156 9.67 -1.82 -30.30
N GLU A 157 8.88 -2.76 -30.77
CA GLU A 157 7.45 -2.86 -30.49
C GLU A 157 7.18 -3.99 -29.51
N TYR A 158 6.30 -3.74 -28.53
CA TYR A 158 5.95 -4.69 -27.49
C TYR A 158 4.45 -4.77 -27.28
N ASP A 159 3.94 -5.95 -26.99
CA ASP A 159 2.62 -6.13 -26.43
C ASP A 159 2.66 -5.79 -24.94
N GLY A 160 1.66 -5.05 -24.45
CA GLY A 160 1.57 -4.65 -23.05
C GLY A 160 0.11 -4.56 -22.59
N ILE A 161 -0.06 -4.45 -21.28
CA ILE A 161 -1.37 -4.30 -20.62
C ILE A 161 -1.44 -2.91 -20.00
N ILE A 162 -2.55 -2.21 -20.18
CA ILE A 162 -2.79 -0.92 -19.51
C ILE A 162 -2.89 -1.18 -18.00
N SER A 163 -1.90 -0.70 -17.25
CA SER A 163 -1.81 -0.84 -15.79
C SER A 163 -2.54 0.28 -15.05
N SER A 164 -2.53 1.50 -15.64
CA SER A 164 -3.28 2.63 -15.10
C SER A 164 -3.56 3.70 -16.15
N VAL A 165 -4.62 4.49 -15.90
CA VAL A 165 -5.02 5.60 -16.74
C VAL A 165 -5.01 6.88 -15.90
N THR A 166 -4.48 7.98 -16.47
CA THR A 166 -4.37 9.29 -15.84
C THR A 166 -4.85 10.37 -16.79
N ASN A 167 -4.97 11.61 -16.33
CA ASN A 167 -5.35 12.75 -17.15
C ASN A 167 -4.31 13.14 -18.23
N PHE A 168 -3.08 12.64 -18.14
CA PHE A 168 -2.01 12.93 -19.10
C PHE A 168 -1.64 11.74 -19.99
N GLY A 169 -2.25 10.57 -19.77
CA GLY A 169 -2.04 9.39 -20.59
C GLY A 169 -2.28 8.09 -19.85
N MET A 170 -1.89 7.00 -20.46
CA MET A 170 -1.99 5.66 -19.88
C MET A 170 -0.61 5.07 -19.61
N PHE A 171 -0.49 4.31 -18.53
CA PHE A 171 0.68 3.49 -18.27
C PHE A 171 0.44 2.09 -18.82
N VAL A 172 1.43 1.57 -19.51
CA VAL A 172 1.40 0.24 -20.12
C VAL A 172 2.52 -0.59 -19.51
N GLU A 173 2.15 -1.73 -18.92
CA GLU A 173 3.07 -2.69 -18.35
C GLU A 173 3.37 -3.80 -19.36
N LEU A 174 4.64 -4.05 -19.57
CA LEU A 174 5.14 -5.14 -20.42
C LEU A 174 5.17 -6.47 -19.64
N PRO A 175 5.26 -7.64 -20.32
CA PRO A 175 5.34 -8.93 -19.65
C PRO A 175 6.53 -9.10 -18.68
N ASN A 176 7.58 -8.29 -18.84
CA ASN A 176 8.75 -8.25 -17.97
C ASN A 176 8.60 -7.26 -16.80
N THR A 177 7.39 -6.77 -16.52
CA THR A 177 7.06 -5.82 -15.45
C THR A 177 7.64 -4.40 -15.61
N ILE A 178 8.15 -4.06 -16.79
CA ILE A 178 8.54 -2.68 -17.11
C ILE A 178 7.30 -1.90 -17.50
N GLU A 179 7.09 -0.76 -16.86
CA GLU A 179 5.96 0.12 -17.13
C GLU A 179 6.44 1.37 -17.87
N GLY A 180 5.71 1.77 -18.89
CA GLY A 180 5.99 2.97 -19.68
C GLY A 180 4.75 3.84 -19.84
N LEU A 181 4.95 5.17 -19.94
CA LEU A 181 3.88 6.12 -20.20
C LEU A 181 3.64 6.30 -21.70
N VAL A 182 2.43 6.04 -22.14
CA VAL A 182 1.89 6.52 -23.41
C VAL A 182 1.15 7.82 -23.14
N HIS A 183 1.79 8.95 -23.46
CA HIS A 183 1.21 10.27 -23.21
C HIS A 183 0.02 10.53 -24.15
N VAL A 184 -1.03 11.20 -23.66
CA VAL A 184 -2.26 11.46 -24.44
C VAL A 184 -2.01 12.15 -25.77
N SER A 185 -0.96 12.97 -25.91
CA SER A 185 -0.61 13.63 -27.18
C SER A 185 -0.18 12.68 -28.31
N TYR A 186 0.13 11.42 -27.98
CA TYR A 186 0.45 10.39 -28.97
C TYR A 186 -0.77 9.57 -29.40
N LEU A 187 -1.91 9.72 -28.71
CA LEU A 187 -3.18 9.12 -29.06
C LEU A 187 -3.90 10.04 -30.06
N THR A 188 -3.67 9.82 -31.35
CA THR A 188 -4.13 10.75 -32.43
C THR A 188 -5.35 10.24 -33.20
N ASP A 189 -5.87 9.08 -32.84
CA ASP A 189 -6.98 8.39 -33.48
C ASP A 189 -8.35 8.89 -33.00
N ASP A 190 -8.44 9.49 -31.79
CA ASP A 190 -9.67 10.06 -31.23
C ASP A 190 -9.36 11.15 -30.19
N TYR A 191 -10.42 11.79 -29.64
CA TYR A 191 -10.33 12.73 -28.52
C TYR A 191 -10.53 11.98 -27.19
N TYR A 192 -9.44 11.82 -26.47
CA TYR A 192 -9.45 11.13 -25.17
C TYR A 192 -9.69 12.13 -24.02
N ARG A 193 -10.59 11.74 -23.10
CA ARG A 193 -10.87 12.48 -21.88
C ARG A 193 -10.84 11.54 -20.70
N PHE A 194 -9.97 11.82 -19.73
CA PHE A 194 -9.90 11.03 -18.50
C PHE A 194 -11.18 11.10 -17.68
N ASP A 195 -11.74 9.96 -17.37
CA ASP A 195 -12.86 9.78 -16.45
C ASP A 195 -12.32 9.23 -15.10
N GLU A 196 -12.20 10.13 -14.10
CA GLU A 196 -11.67 9.78 -12.79
C GLU A 196 -12.54 8.75 -12.05
N ARG A 197 -13.85 8.69 -12.36
CA ARG A 197 -14.77 7.77 -11.68
C ARG A 197 -14.61 6.32 -12.16
N HIS A 198 -14.31 6.15 -13.44
CA HIS A 198 -14.18 4.83 -14.07
C HIS A 198 -12.72 4.43 -14.30
N PHE A 199 -11.76 5.28 -13.97
CA PHE A 199 -10.33 5.09 -14.28
C PHE A 199 -10.11 4.73 -15.75
N ALA A 200 -10.82 5.41 -16.64
CA ALA A 200 -10.82 5.19 -18.07
C ALA A 200 -10.51 6.49 -18.84
N MET A 201 -10.16 6.32 -20.11
CA MET A 201 -9.90 7.44 -21.00
C MET A 201 -10.67 7.24 -22.32
#